data_90a519224862533566b25956051c61b1
#
_entry.id   90a519224862533566b25956051c61b1
#
_cell.length_a   1.000
_cell.length_b   1.000
_cell.length_c   1.000
_cell.angle_alpha   90.00
_cell.angle_beta   90.00
_cell.angle_gamma   90.00
#
_symmetry.space_group_name_H-M   'P 1'
#
loop_
_entity.id
_entity.type
_entity.pdbx_description
1 polymer ?
#
loop_
_entity_poly.entity_id
_entity_poly.type
_entity_poly.pdbx_seq_one_letter_code
_entity_poly.pdbx_strand_id
1 'polypeptide(L)'
;MPERGYGPRALSGHWMRKKPRERQPESQRRAIPAVEQVLQALSDVGLSRPVVVAVVRRELGRWRKGGAVPAFETVVDGIRNALETLRRSALRPVINATGVVIHTNLGRAPLGPAAIEALTAIGANYSNLEIDLASGERGRRAAYVEQLLAVLCGAEAATVVNNCTAALVLMLRHFTSGARKEVILSRGELVQIGGGFRIPDVLETSGATLREVGTTNQTTLADYADAIG
;
A
#
# COMPACT_ATOMS: atom_id res chain seq x y z
N MET A 1 10.30 18.80 -42.53
CA MET A 1 9.89 17.85 -41.48
C MET A 1 8.67 18.44 -40.80
N PRO A 2 7.47 17.82 -40.84
CA PRO A 2 6.26 18.46 -40.31
C PRO A 2 6.16 18.27 -38.80
N GLU A 3 5.88 19.37 -38.14
CA GLU A 3 5.55 19.46 -36.71
C GLU A 3 4.29 18.65 -36.41
N ARG A 4 4.40 17.73 -35.45
CA ARG A 4 3.24 17.03 -34.88
C ARG A 4 2.73 17.81 -33.68
N GLY A 5 1.72 18.66 -33.92
CA GLY A 5 0.99 19.34 -32.88
C GLY A 5 0.20 18.33 -32.03
N TYR A 6 0.50 18.29 -30.73
CA TYR A 6 -0.36 17.67 -29.73
C TYR A 6 -1.45 18.66 -29.34
N GLY A 7 -2.61 18.55 -29.98
CA GLY A 7 -3.82 19.22 -29.55
C GLY A 7 -4.48 18.46 -28.38
N PRO A 8 -5.18 19.16 -27.48
CA PRO A 8 -5.86 18.51 -26.34
C PRO A 8 -6.97 17.59 -26.86
N ARG A 9 -6.89 16.28 -26.53
CA ARG A 9 -7.98 15.34 -26.76
C ARG A 9 -9.18 15.78 -25.92
N ALA A 10 -10.22 16.26 -26.58
CA ALA A 10 -11.54 16.45 -26.00
C ALA A 10 -12.01 15.11 -25.42
N LEU A 11 -12.19 15.06 -24.10
CA LEU A 11 -12.89 13.99 -23.40
C LEU A 11 -14.36 14.08 -23.82
N SER A 12 -14.73 13.34 -24.89
CA SER A 12 -16.12 13.10 -25.22
C SER A 12 -16.72 12.27 -24.07
N GLY A 13 -17.40 12.96 -23.18
CA GLY A 13 -18.19 12.36 -22.11
C GLY A 13 -19.32 11.51 -22.67
N HIS A 14 -19.02 10.25 -23.00
CA HIS A 14 -20.04 9.27 -23.26
C HIS A 14 -20.58 8.78 -21.91
N TRP A 15 -21.56 9.51 -21.37
CA TRP A 15 -22.38 9.05 -20.28
C TRP A 15 -23.14 7.80 -20.75
N MET A 16 -22.51 6.62 -20.57
CA MET A 16 -23.23 5.36 -20.73
C MET A 16 -24.38 5.38 -19.71
N ARG A 17 -25.59 5.62 -20.20
CA ARG A 17 -26.82 5.33 -19.44
C ARG A 17 -26.71 3.87 -19.00
N LYS A 18 -26.47 3.63 -17.70
CA LYS A 18 -26.57 2.28 -17.13
C LYS A 18 -27.95 1.75 -17.49
N LYS A 19 -28.01 0.69 -18.32
CA LYS A 19 -29.25 -0.03 -18.61
C LYS A 19 -29.96 -0.31 -17.28
N PRO A 20 -31.29 -0.13 -17.20
CA PRO A 20 -32.05 -0.50 -16.01
C PRO A 20 -31.73 -1.97 -15.69
N ARG A 21 -31.33 -2.26 -14.45
CA ARG A 21 -31.10 -3.64 -14.02
C ARG A 21 -32.45 -4.34 -14.04
N GLU A 22 -32.63 -5.30 -14.94
CA GLU A 22 -33.78 -6.20 -14.91
C GLU A 22 -33.84 -6.85 -13.53
N ARG A 23 -34.95 -6.60 -12.82
CA ARG A 23 -35.17 -7.24 -11.52
C ARG A 23 -35.48 -8.71 -11.78
N GLN A 24 -34.70 -9.61 -11.21
CA GLN A 24 -34.95 -11.05 -11.27
C GLN A 24 -36.40 -11.37 -10.84
N PRO A 25 -37.06 -12.38 -11.45
CA PRO A 25 -38.33 -12.89 -11.01
C PRO A 25 -38.30 -13.28 -9.53
N GLU A 26 -39.40 -13.02 -8.83
CA GLU A 26 -39.52 -13.25 -7.39
C GLU A 26 -39.27 -14.73 -7.01
N SER A 27 -39.63 -15.66 -7.90
CA SER A 27 -39.38 -17.09 -7.76
C SER A 27 -37.89 -17.43 -7.66
N GLN A 28 -37.03 -16.77 -8.45
CA GLN A 28 -35.60 -17.00 -8.41
C GLN A 28 -34.93 -16.41 -7.15
N ARG A 29 -35.50 -15.33 -6.61
CA ARG A 29 -35.00 -14.76 -5.34
C ARG A 29 -35.31 -15.65 -4.15
N ARG A 30 -36.47 -16.36 -4.16
CA ARG A 30 -36.87 -17.32 -3.12
C ARG A 30 -36.00 -18.59 -3.15
N ALA A 31 -35.35 -18.92 -4.25
CA ALA A 31 -34.43 -20.07 -4.36
C ALA A 31 -33.06 -19.82 -3.70
N ILE A 32 -32.72 -18.56 -3.37
CA ILE A 32 -31.43 -18.24 -2.71
C ILE A 32 -31.53 -18.64 -1.23
N PRO A 33 -30.63 -19.51 -0.73
CA PRO A 33 -30.69 -19.97 0.65
C PRO A 33 -30.52 -18.81 1.65
N ALA A 34 -31.10 -18.97 2.84
CA ALA A 34 -30.88 -18.02 3.92
C ALA A 34 -29.42 -18.10 4.41
N VAL A 35 -28.88 -16.95 4.82
CA VAL A 35 -27.50 -16.89 5.34
C VAL A 35 -27.27 -17.88 6.46
N GLU A 36 -28.25 -18.00 7.38
CA GLU A 36 -28.14 -18.90 8.54
C GLU A 36 -28.10 -20.38 8.13
N GLN A 37 -28.89 -20.78 7.13
CA GLN A 37 -28.85 -22.14 6.59
C GLN A 37 -27.46 -22.50 6.03
N VAL A 38 -26.84 -21.56 5.31
CA VAL A 38 -25.50 -21.76 4.78
C VAL A 38 -24.47 -21.81 5.92
N LEU A 39 -24.59 -20.93 6.91
CA LEU A 39 -23.68 -20.94 8.07
C LEU A 39 -23.75 -22.25 8.87
N GLN A 40 -24.94 -22.83 8.99
CA GLN A 40 -25.14 -24.14 9.67
C GLN A 40 -24.54 -25.29 8.86
N ALA A 41 -24.56 -25.22 7.53
CA ALA A 41 -23.98 -26.24 6.64
C ALA A 41 -22.45 -26.12 6.49
N LEU A 42 -21.87 -24.98 6.87
CA LEU A 42 -20.43 -24.79 6.87
C LEU A 42 -19.84 -25.34 8.19
N SER A 43 -18.90 -26.27 8.09
CA SER A 43 -18.06 -26.68 9.21
C SER A 43 -17.16 -25.52 9.66
N ASP A 44 -16.47 -25.68 10.80
CA ASP A 44 -15.44 -24.72 11.21
C ASP A 44 -14.36 -24.60 10.11
N VAL A 45 -14.22 -23.39 9.60
CA VAL A 45 -13.27 -23.06 8.50
C VAL A 45 -12.01 -22.35 9.01
N GLY A 46 -11.84 -22.24 10.33
CA GLY A 46 -10.70 -21.58 10.96
C GLY A 46 -10.63 -20.06 10.67
N LEU A 47 -11.77 -19.42 10.43
CA LEU A 47 -11.91 -17.97 10.23
C LEU A 47 -12.92 -17.41 11.25
N SER A 48 -12.74 -16.15 11.64
CA SER A 48 -13.66 -15.50 12.57
C SER A 48 -15.09 -15.41 11.98
N ARG A 49 -16.11 -15.61 12.83
CA ARG A 49 -17.52 -15.58 12.43
C ARG A 49 -17.92 -14.36 11.60
N PRO A 50 -17.51 -13.11 11.94
CA PRO A 50 -17.80 -11.94 11.11
C PRO A 50 -17.29 -12.05 9.66
N VAL A 51 -16.09 -12.62 9.47
CA VAL A 51 -15.51 -12.84 8.14
C VAL A 51 -16.31 -13.88 7.37
N VAL A 52 -16.64 -15.01 8.00
CA VAL A 52 -17.45 -16.05 7.37
C VAL A 52 -18.80 -15.49 6.92
N VAL A 53 -19.50 -14.76 7.80
CA VAL A 53 -20.78 -14.11 7.47
C VAL A 53 -20.64 -13.13 6.30
N ALA A 54 -19.59 -12.33 6.27
CA ALA A 54 -19.35 -11.37 5.19
C ALA A 54 -19.13 -12.08 3.84
N VAL A 55 -18.36 -13.17 3.82
CA VAL A 55 -18.12 -13.97 2.60
C VAL A 55 -19.44 -14.62 2.15
N VAL A 56 -20.19 -15.26 3.04
CA VAL A 56 -21.51 -15.85 2.74
C VAL A 56 -22.44 -14.81 2.11
N ARG A 57 -22.58 -13.64 2.72
CA ARG A 57 -23.42 -12.56 2.19
C ARG A 57 -22.95 -12.06 0.83
N ARG A 58 -21.65 -11.97 0.62
CA ARG A 58 -21.05 -11.55 -0.65
C ARG A 58 -21.36 -12.56 -1.76
N GLU A 59 -21.14 -13.84 -1.49
CA GLU A 59 -21.37 -14.89 -2.49
C GLU A 59 -22.86 -15.05 -2.82
N LEU A 60 -23.75 -15.10 -1.81
CA LEU A 60 -25.19 -15.10 -2.02
C LEU A 60 -25.66 -13.83 -2.77
N GLY A 61 -25.02 -12.69 -2.52
CA GLY A 61 -25.28 -11.44 -3.21
C GLY A 61 -24.99 -11.48 -4.72
N ARG A 62 -24.09 -12.37 -5.17
CA ARG A 62 -23.81 -12.56 -6.60
C ARG A 62 -25.00 -13.15 -7.32
N TRP A 63 -25.63 -14.18 -6.76
CA TRP A 63 -26.86 -14.76 -7.34
C TRP A 63 -28.07 -13.85 -7.29
N ARG A 64 -28.12 -12.92 -6.32
CA ARG A 64 -29.18 -11.87 -6.29
C ARG A 64 -29.07 -10.86 -7.42
N LYS A 65 -27.91 -10.77 -8.08
CA LYS A 65 -27.67 -9.82 -9.19
C LYS A 65 -27.98 -10.41 -10.57
N GLY A 66 -28.19 -11.73 -10.68
CA GLY A 66 -28.55 -12.43 -11.92
C GLY A 66 -28.00 -13.86 -11.96
N GLY A 67 -28.63 -14.71 -12.77
CA GLY A 67 -28.29 -16.10 -12.98
C GLY A 67 -29.19 -17.10 -12.25
N ALA A 68 -29.22 -18.35 -12.73
CA ALA A 68 -29.91 -19.44 -12.05
C ALA A 68 -29.19 -19.76 -10.74
N VAL A 69 -29.97 -19.94 -9.66
CA VAL A 69 -29.40 -20.36 -8.38
C VAL A 69 -29.14 -21.86 -8.43
N PRO A 70 -27.89 -22.32 -8.21
CA PRO A 70 -27.58 -23.75 -8.20
C PRO A 70 -28.24 -24.47 -7.02
N ALA A 71 -28.10 -25.80 -6.99
CA ALA A 71 -28.51 -26.60 -5.84
C ALA A 71 -27.77 -26.15 -4.56
N PHE A 72 -28.42 -26.34 -3.40
CA PHE A 72 -27.92 -25.86 -2.12
C PHE A 72 -26.48 -26.32 -1.84
N GLU A 73 -26.18 -27.59 -2.09
CA GLU A 73 -24.85 -28.17 -1.91
C GLU A 73 -23.79 -27.46 -2.76
N THR A 74 -24.13 -27.16 -4.02
CA THR A 74 -23.21 -26.41 -4.92
C THR A 74 -22.95 -25.01 -4.43
N VAL A 75 -23.98 -24.34 -3.85
CA VAL A 75 -23.82 -23.02 -3.23
C VAL A 75 -22.90 -23.10 -2.03
N VAL A 76 -23.11 -24.08 -1.15
CA VAL A 76 -22.27 -24.28 0.06
C VAL A 76 -20.84 -24.61 -0.32
N ASP A 77 -20.61 -25.47 -1.31
CA ASP A 77 -19.25 -25.83 -1.79
C ASP A 77 -18.55 -24.62 -2.42
N GLY A 78 -19.25 -23.83 -3.22
CA GLY A 78 -18.71 -22.59 -3.76
C GLY A 78 -18.26 -21.61 -2.68
N ILE A 79 -19.06 -21.48 -1.63
CA ILE A 79 -18.75 -20.62 -0.49
C ILE A 79 -17.59 -21.19 0.33
N ARG A 80 -17.55 -22.53 0.56
CA ARG A 80 -16.44 -23.21 1.23
C ARG A 80 -15.12 -22.98 0.48
N ASN A 81 -15.13 -23.10 -0.84
CA ASN A 81 -13.94 -22.83 -1.68
C ASN A 81 -13.49 -21.37 -1.59
N ALA A 82 -14.43 -20.41 -1.54
CA ALA A 82 -14.09 -19.00 -1.36
C ALA A 82 -13.48 -18.71 0.03
N LEU A 83 -13.99 -19.35 1.08
CA LEU A 83 -13.44 -19.25 2.44
C LEU A 83 -12.05 -19.91 2.52
N GLU A 84 -11.87 -21.07 1.91
CA GLU A 84 -10.58 -21.76 1.88
C GLU A 84 -9.55 -20.94 1.09
N THR A 85 -9.93 -20.35 -0.03
CA THR A 85 -9.06 -19.44 -0.78
C THR A 85 -8.63 -18.25 0.09
N LEU A 86 -9.55 -17.66 0.83
CA LEU A 86 -9.23 -16.58 1.77
C LEU A 86 -8.30 -17.07 2.88
N ARG A 87 -8.55 -18.25 3.48
CA ARG A 87 -7.70 -18.85 4.49
C ARG A 87 -6.28 -19.11 3.99
N ARG A 88 -6.15 -19.59 2.74
CA ARG A 88 -4.83 -19.84 2.11
C ARG A 88 -4.07 -18.55 1.83
N SER A 89 -4.73 -17.42 1.69
CA SER A 89 -4.08 -16.11 1.52
C SER A 89 -3.50 -15.52 2.79
N ALA A 90 -3.73 -16.15 3.95
CA ALA A 90 -3.16 -15.70 5.21
C ALA A 90 -1.63 -15.72 5.19
N LEU A 91 -1.03 -14.71 5.83
CA LEU A 91 0.42 -14.66 5.99
C LEU A 91 0.92 -15.85 6.81
N ARG A 92 1.98 -16.47 6.36
CA ARG A 92 2.62 -17.62 7.01
C ARG A 92 4.13 -17.46 6.99
N PRO A 93 4.83 -17.96 8.01
CA PRO A 93 6.29 -18.10 7.96
C PRO A 93 6.70 -18.93 6.75
N VAL A 94 7.75 -18.50 6.08
CA VAL A 94 8.34 -19.21 4.93
C VAL A 94 9.86 -19.31 5.13
N ILE A 95 10.46 -20.31 4.49
CA ILE A 95 11.92 -20.45 4.47
C ILE A 95 12.43 -19.65 3.26
N ASN A 96 13.32 -18.69 3.53
CA ASN A 96 14.02 -17.97 2.47
C ASN A 96 15.26 -18.77 2.02
N ALA A 97 15.14 -19.44 0.89
CA ALA A 97 16.25 -20.17 0.25
C ALA A 97 16.77 -19.48 -1.01
N THR A 98 16.54 -18.17 -1.17
CA THR A 98 16.91 -17.42 -2.39
C THR A 98 18.35 -16.91 -2.38
N GLY A 99 19.02 -16.86 -1.22
CA GLY A 99 20.31 -16.20 -1.04
C GLY A 99 20.21 -14.68 -0.88
N VAL A 100 19.04 -14.07 -1.04
CA VAL A 100 18.81 -12.63 -0.87
C VAL A 100 18.37 -12.35 0.57
N VAL A 101 19.21 -11.76 1.39
CA VAL A 101 18.95 -11.52 2.82
C VAL A 101 17.79 -10.55 3.01
N ILE A 102 17.79 -9.41 2.33
CA ILE A 102 16.71 -8.42 2.39
C ILE A 102 15.80 -8.63 1.17
N HIS A 103 14.89 -9.60 1.29
CA HIS A 103 14.04 -10.01 0.16
C HIS A 103 12.73 -9.24 0.12
N THR A 104 12.52 -8.46 -0.94
CA THR A 104 11.36 -7.55 -1.09
C THR A 104 10.00 -8.25 -0.99
N ASN A 105 9.87 -9.48 -1.50
CA ASN A 105 8.61 -10.24 -1.51
C ASN A 105 8.44 -11.16 -0.30
N LEU A 106 9.46 -11.29 0.56
CA LEU A 106 9.43 -12.15 1.73
C LEU A 106 9.46 -11.33 3.05
N GLY A 107 8.94 -10.11 3.01
CA GLY A 107 8.82 -9.25 4.20
C GLY A 107 10.13 -8.52 4.57
N ARG A 108 11.09 -8.42 3.64
CA ARG A 108 12.43 -7.85 3.84
C ARG A 108 13.32 -8.77 4.65
N ALA A 109 13.42 -8.57 5.97
CA ALA A 109 14.20 -9.42 6.87
C ALA A 109 13.43 -9.65 8.18
N PRO A 110 13.65 -10.78 8.87
CA PRO A 110 13.13 -10.99 10.20
C PRO A 110 13.64 -9.93 11.18
N LEU A 111 12.81 -9.57 12.14
CA LEU A 111 13.22 -8.72 13.26
C LEU A 111 14.08 -9.53 14.24
N GLY A 112 15.07 -8.87 14.84
CA GLY A 112 15.86 -9.48 15.92
C GLY A 112 15.03 -9.70 17.19
N PRO A 113 15.46 -10.62 18.07
CA PRO A 113 14.70 -10.96 19.29
C PRO A 113 14.35 -9.75 20.16
N ALA A 114 15.28 -8.84 20.38
CA ALA A 114 15.07 -7.63 21.19
C ALA A 114 13.97 -6.72 20.60
N ALA A 115 13.90 -6.61 19.27
CA ALA A 115 12.86 -5.83 18.61
C ALA A 115 11.47 -6.48 18.73
N ILE A 116 11.41 -7.82 18.66
CA ILE A 116 10.17 -8.58 18.85
C ILE A 116 9.68 -8.43 20.30
N GLU A 117 10.59 -8.53 21.27
CA GLU A 117 10.29 -8.36 22.70
C GLU A 117 9.74 -6.95 22.97
N ALA A 118 10.40 -5.90 22.47
CA ALA A 118 9.94 -4.52 22.60
C ALA A 118 8.58 -4.30 21.95
N LEU A 119 8.33 -4.82 20.74
CA LEU A 119 7.03 -4.74 20.07
C LEU A 119 5.93 -5.44 20.88
N THR A 120 6.23 -6.61 21.44
CA THR A 120 5.27 -7.36 22.26
C THR A 120 4.94 -6.60 23.54
N ALA A 121 5.95 -6.09 24.24
CA ALA A 121 5.77 -5.33 25.47
C ALA A 121 4.92 -4.07 25.27
N ILE A 122 5.24 -3.28 24.23
CA ILE A 122 4.50 -2.05 23.94
C ILE A 122 3.12 -2.34 23.33
N GLY A 123 3.03 -3.31 22.42
CA GLY A 123 1.77 -3.63 21.74
C GLY A 123 0.71 -4.29 22.65
N ALA A 124 1.11 -4.91 23.75
CA ALA A 124 0.22 -5.51 24.73
C ALA A 124 -0.24 -4.55 25.84
N ASN A 125 0.29 -3.33 25.88
CA ASN A 125 0.05 -2.37 26.97
C ASN A 125 -0.24 -0.95 26.43
N TYR A 126 -0.77 -0.10 27.33
CA TYR A 126 -0.73 1.34 27.09
C TYR A 126 0.70 1.83 27.17
N SER A 127 1.06 2.86 26.41
CA SER A 127 2.40 3.42 26.37
C SER A 127 2.38 4.95 26.40
N ASN A 128 3.50 5.54 26.72
CA ASN A 128 3.70 6.98 26.73
C ASN A 128 4.02 7.56 25.34
N LEU A 129 3.47 6.97 24.27
CA LEU A 129 3.78 7.37 22.88
C LEU A 129 3.55 8.86 22.61
N GLU A 130 2.51 9.45 23.21
CA GLU A 130 2.13 10.86 23.04
C GLU A 130 1.92 11.59 24.37
N ILE A 131 2.47 11.07 25.47
CA ILE A 131 2.39 11.71 26.77
C ILE A 131 3.78 11.86 27.37
N ASP A 132 4.07 13.03 27.92
CA ASP A 132 5.23 13.26 28.74
C ASP A 132 4.89 12.86 30.21
N LEU A 133 5.56 11.82 30.69
CA LEU A 133 5.27 11.26 32.00
C LEU A 133 5.72 12.20 33.17
N ALA A 134 6.64 13.14 32.94
CA ALA A 134 7.12 14.05 33.94
C ALA A 134 6.16 15.22 34.14
N SER A 135 5.64 15.77 33.06
CA SER A 135 4.69 16.89 33.10
C SER A 135 3.23 16.44 33.11
N GLY A 136 2.92 15.22 32.68
CA GLY A 136 1.56 14.74 32.44
C GLY A 136 0.88 15.35 31.22
N GLU A 137 1.58 16.14 30.43
CA GLU A 137 1.05 16.82 29.25
C GLU A 137 1.25 16.00 27.97
N ARG A 138 0.61 16.45 26.90
CA ARG A 138 0.78 15.84 25.58
C ARG A 138 2.18 16.09 25.03
N GLY A 139 2.95 15.02 24.86
CA GLY A 139 4.27 15.01 24.24
C GLY A 139 4.24 14.83 22.73
N ARG A 140 5.43 14.87 22.11
CA ARG A 140 5.64 14.58 20.68
C ARG A 140 5.76 13.07 20.49
N ARG A 141 4.99 12.52 19.56
CA ARG A 141 4.92 11.06 19.24
C ARG A 141 6.28 10.41 18.97
N ALA A 142 7.14 11.06 18.24
CA ALA A 142 8.40 10.51 17.78
C ALA A 142 9.63 11.04 18.53
N ALA A 143 9.47 11.83 19.61
CA ALA A 143 10.56 12.56 20.27
C ALA A 143 11.75 11.67 20.63
N TYR A 144 11.50 10.50 21.22
CA TYR A 144 12.57 9.56 21.61
C TYR A 144 13.36 9.04 20.42
N VAL A 145 12.68 8.54 19.38
CA VAL A 145 13.35 7.96 18.23
C VAL A 145 14.04 9.04 17.39
N GLU A 146 13.50 10.24 17.30
CA GLU A 146 14.10 11.38 16.62
C GLU A 146 15.41 11.80 17.30
N GLN A 147 15.42 11.91 18.64
CA GLN A 147 16.64 12.21 19.40
C GLN A 147 17.69 11.11 19.25
N LEU A 148 17.27 9.85 19.36
CA LEU A 148 18.19 8.72 19.22
C LEU A 148 18.85 8.68 17.83
N LEU A 149 18.05 8.88 16.78
CA LEU A 149 18.55 8.93 15.40
C LEU A 149 19.48 10.12 15.16
N ALA A 150 19.16 11.30 15.70
CA ALA A 150 20.02 12.47 15.60
C ALA A 150 21.40 12.19 16.21
N VAL A 151 21.45 11.58 17.40
CA VAL A 151 22.72 11.18 18.05
C VAL A 151 23.47 10.14 17.23
N LEU A 152 22.79 9.07 16.77
CA LEU A 152 23.42 7.99 16.00
C LEU A 152 23.97 8.46 14.65
N CYS A 153 23.32 9.43 14.02
CA CYS A 153 23.70 9.97 12.70
C CYS A 153 24.64 11.18 12.81
N GLY A 154 24.91 11.69 14.01
CA GLY A 154 25.66 12.95 14.20
C GLY A 154 24.95 14.16 13.58
N ALA A 155 23.64 14.18 13.56
CA ALA A 155 22.81 15.22 12.97
C ALA A 155 22.20 16.13 14.06
N GLU A 156 21.88 17.38 13.69
CA GLU A 156 21.22 18.33 14.61
C GLU A 156 19.79 17.89 14.94
N ALA A 157 19.09 17.27 13.98
CA ALA A 157 17.73 16.76 14.14
C ALA A 157 17.48 15.57 13.22
N ALA A 158 16.48 14.79 13.55
CA ALA A 158 15.98 13.70 12.72
C ALA A 158 14.44 13.69 12.74
N THR A 159 13.84 13.13 11.70
CA THR A 159 12.42 12.82 11.67
C THR A 159 12.20 11.46 11.03
N VAL A 160 11.05 10.86 11.34
CA VAL A 160 10.70 9.52 10.85
C VAL A 160 9.39 9.56 10.09
N VAL A 161 9.40 8.96 8.92
CA VAL A 161 8.21 8.78 8.07
C VAL A 161 8.04 7.30 7.74
N ASN A 162 6.90 6.95 7.17
CA ASN A 162 6.50 5.55 6.93
C ASN A 162 7.32 4.81 5.86
N ASN A 163 7.97 5.51 4.94
CA ASN A 163 8.82 4.91 3.91
C ASN A 163 9.75 5.94 3.25
N CYS A 164 10.74 5.44 2.49
CA CYS A 164 11.72 6.25 1.78
C CYS A 164 11.09 7.24 0.77
N THR A 165 10.06 6.83 0.03
CA THR A 165 9.38 7.71 -0.93
C THR A 165 8.73 8.91 -0.23
N ALA A 166 8.09 8.67 0.92
CA ALA A 166 7.52 9.75 1.72
C ALA A 166 8.61 10.71 2.23
N ALA A 167 9.78 10.18 2.63
CA ALA A 167 10.93 11.01 3.01
C ALA A 167 11.40 11.88 1.85
N LEU A 168 11.56 11.31 0.66
CA LEU A 168 11.96 12.05 -0.54
C LEU A 168 10.97 13.15 -0.90
N VAL A 169 9.67 12.85 -0.95
CA VAL A 169 8.63 13.86 -1.25
C VAL A 169 8.64 14.98 -0.23
N LEU A 170 8.79 14.65 1.07
CA LEU A 170 8.82 15.65 2.14
C LEU A 170 10.03 16.57 2.01
N MET A 171 11.22 16.01 1.83
CA MET A 171 12.47 16.76 1.64
C MET A 171 12.38 17.65 0.39
N LEU A 172 12.04 17.06 -0.74
CA LEU A 172 11.97 17.78 -2.01
C LEU A 172 10.98 18.93 -1.92
N ARG A 173 9.78 18.68 -1.40
CA ARG A 173 8.78 19.72 -1.22
C ARG A 173 9.24 20.85 -0.30
N HIS A 174 10.00 20.53 0.76
CA HIS A 174 10.56 21.55 1.65
C HIS A 174 11.60 22.41 0.92
N PHE A 175 12.58 21.80 0.27
CA PHE A 175 13.68 22.51 -0.37
C PHE A 175 13.30 23.20 -1.69
N THR A 176 12.23 22.74 -2.37
CA THR A 176 11.76 23.33 -3.63
C THR A 176 10.52 24.21 -3.50
N SER A 177 10.08 24.51 -2.27
CA SER A 177 8.90 25.36 -2.00
C SER A 177 9.09 26.84 -2.32
N GLY A 178 10.34 27.30 -2.48
CA GLY A 178 10.69 28.70 -2.75
C GLY A 178 10.99 28.98 -4.23
N ALA A 179 11.93 29.89 -4.47
CA ALA A 179 12.43 30.23 -5.80
C ALA A 179 13.24 29.11 -6.45
N ARG A 180 13.89 28.27 -5.64
CA ARG A 180 14.69 27.13 -6.11
C ARG A 180 13.77 25.94 -6.32
N LYS A 181 13.52 25.58 -7.57
CA LYS A 181 12.62 24.45 -7.92
C LYS A 181 13.36 23.29 -8.58
N GLU A 182 14.61 23.47 -8.97
CA GLU A 182 15.38 22.45 -9.65
C GLU A 182 16.02 21.45 -8.68
N VAL A 183 15.98 20.20 -9.07
CA VAL A 183 16.68 19.08 -8.42
C VAL A 183 17.58 18.44 -9.45
N ILE A 184 18.88 18.45 -9.18
CA ILE A 184 19.90 17.87 -10.04
C ILE A 184 20.03 16.39 -9.69
N LEU A 185 19.89 15.53 -10.70
CA LEU A 185 19.95 14.08 -10.52
C LEU A 185 20.72 13.43 -11.69
N SER A 186 21.57 12.46 -11.37
CA SER A 186 22.23 11.65 -12.39
C SER A 186 21.23 10.84 -13.21
N ARG A 187 21.43 10.76 -14.52
CA ARG A 187 20.66 9.87 -15.41
C ARG A 187 20.75 8.40 -14.99
N GLY A 188 21.86 7.97 -14.39
CA GLY A 188 22.03 6.63 -13.85
C GLY A 188 21.13 6.33 -12.65
N GLU A 189 20.56 7.35 -11.99
CA GLU A 189 19.67 7.25 -10.85
C GLU A 189 18.19 7.37 -11.22
N LEU A 190 17.87 7.59 -12.50
CA LEU A 190 16.50 7.63 -13.01
C LEU A 190 15.92 6.22 -13.15
N VAL A 191 15.77 5.56 -12.03
CA VAL A 191 15.37 4.16 -11.96
C VAL A 191 13.89 3.99 -11.65
N GLN A 192 13.34 2.85 -12.08
CA GLN A 192 12.04 2.37 -11.64
C GLN A 192 12.25 1.30 -10.58
N ILE A 193 11.70 1.51 -9.39
CA ILE A 193 11.87 0.63 -8.24
C ILE A 193 10.53 -0.04 -7.89
N GLY A 194 10.56 -1.33 -7.55
CA GLY A 194 9.40 -2.08 -7.08
C GLY A 194 8.24 -2.07 -8.07
N GLY A 195 7.03 -1.97 -7.60
CA GLY A 195 5.78 -2.07 -8.37
C GLY A 195 5.46 -0.90 -9.31
N GLY A 196 6.45 -0.33 -9.97
CA GLY A 196 6.25 0.75 -10.95
C GLY A 196 6.59 2.15 -10.45
N PHE A 197 7.22 2.27 -9.30
CA PHE A 197 7.71 3.54 -8.76
C PHE A 197 8.88 4.07 -9.58
N ARG A 198 8.70 5.23 -10.21
CA ARG A 198 9.73 5.93 -10.97
C ARG A 198 10.21 7.15 -10.20
N ILE A 199 11.51 7.34 -10.10
CA ILE A 199 12.09 8.50 -9.41
C ILE A 199 11.61 9.83 -10.02
N PRO A 200 11.54 10.00 -11.35
CA PRO A 200 10.97 11.22 -11.95
C PRO A 200 9.54 11.52 -11.48
N ASP A 201 8.66 10.52 -11.39
CA ASP A 201 7.26 10.71 -10.96
C ASP A 201 7.20 11.19 -9.49
N VAL A 202 8.11 10.72 -8.64
CA VAL A 202 8.24 11.17 -7.24
C VAL A 202 8.66 12.64 -7.17
N LEU A 203 9.65 13.03 -7.99
CA LEU A 203 10.13 14.41 -8.10
C LEU A 203 8.99 15.33 -8.56
N GLU A 204 8.30 14.97 -9.62
CA GLU A 204 7.16 15.75 -10.16
C GLU A 204 6.05 15.92 -9.11
N THR A 205 5.74 14.86 -8.33
CA THR A 205 4.73 14.92 -7.26
C THR A 205 5.11 15.93 -6.16
N SER A 206 6.40 16.17 -5.94
CA SER A 206 6.87 17.16 -4.96
C SER A 206 6.76 18.61 -5.47
N GLY A 207 6.55 18.81 -6.77
CA GLY A 207 6.59 20.10 -7.44
C GLY A 207 8.00 20.54 -7.86
N ALA A 208 8.98 19.66 -7.74
CA ALA A 208 10.34 19.88 -8.20
C ALA A 208 10.47 19.74 -9.71
N THR A 209 11.38 20.50 -10.32
CA THR A 209 11.78 20.34 -11.70
C THR A 209 13.06 19.54 -11.78
N LEU A 210 13.03 18.43 -12.51
CA LEU A 210 14.20 17.57 -12.69
C LEU A 210 15.19 18.23 -13.67
N ARG A 211 16.46 18.31 -13.24
CA ARG A 211 17.61 18.63 -14.10
C ARG A 211 18.55 17.42 -14.14
N GLU A 212 18.57 16.77 -15.29
CA GLU A 212 19.38 15.55 -15.48
C GLU A 212 20.84 15.90 -15.79
N VAL A 213 21.79 15.15 -15.19
CA VAL A 213 23.21 15.31 -15.44
C VAL A 213 23.88 13.96 -15.75
N GLY A 214 25.02 14.00 -16.41
CA GLY A 214 25.79 12.82 -16.78
C GLY A 214 25.11 11.91 -17.79
N THR A 215 25.46 10.63 -17.73
CA THR A 215 24.91 9.56 -18.58
C THR A 215 24.40 8.41 -17.75
N THR A 216 23.79 7.40 -18.39
CA THR A 216 23.19 6.25 -17.69
C THR A 216 24.19 5.35 -16.96
N ASN A 217 25.47 5.40 -17.36
CA ASN A 217 26.54 4.55 -16.84
C ASN A 217 27.72 5.33 -16.23
N GLN A 218 27.74 6.65 -16.39
CA GLN A 218 28.80 7.47 -15.81
C GLN A 218 28.32 8.89 -15.55
N THR A 219 28.56 9.37 -14.34
CA THR A 219 28.34 10.75 -13.91
C THR A 219 29.55 11.17 -13.08
N THR A 220 30.09 12.32 -13.36
CA THR A 220 31.28 12.88 -12.70
C THR A 220 30.88 14.07 -11.82
N LEU A 221 31.81 14.49 -10.95
CA LEU A 221 31.62 15.70 -10.15
C LEU A 221 31.42 16.95 -11.02
N ALA A 222 32.12 17.00 -12.18
CA ALA A 222 31.98 18.11 -13.12
C ALA A 222 30.54 18.24 -13.66
N ASP A 223 29.89 17.13 -13.98
CA ASP A 223 28.49 17.15 -14.46
C ASP A 223 27.54 17.81 -13.45
N TYR A 224 27.75 17.59 -12.15
CA TYR A 224 27.00 18.27 -11.10
C TYR A 224 27.42 19.74 -10.95
N ALA A 225 28.71 20.03 -10.96
CA ALA A 225 29.23 21.38 -10.80
C ALA A 225 28.73 22.32 -11.91
N ASP A 226 28.73 21.87 -13.16
CA ASP A 226 28.26 22.62 -14.32
C ASP A 226 26.72 22.82 -14.31
N ALA A 227 26.01 22.02 -13.54
CA ALA A 227 24.57 22.13 -13.39
C ALA A 227 24.11 23.04 -12.25
N ILE A 228 25.03 23.42 -11.33
CA ILE A 228 24.71 24.37 -10.24
C ILE A 228 24.68 25.79 -10.81
N GLY A 229 23.53 26.44 -10.75
CA GLY A 229 23.29 27.81 -11.21
C GLY A 229 23.29 28.82 -10.06
#